data_6cd8a47a61e7c02515fa863d72935459
#
_entry.id   6cd8a47a61e7c02515fa863d72935459
#
_cell.length_a   1.000
_cell.length_b   1.000
_cell.length_c   1.000
_cell.angle_alpha   90.00
_cell.angle_beta   90.00
_cell.angle_gamma   90.00
#
_symmetry.space_group_name_H-M   'P 1'
#
loop_
_entity.id
_entity.type
_entity.pdbx_description
1 polymer ?
#
loop_
_entity_poly.entity_id
_entity_poly.type
_entity_poly.pdbx_seq_one_letter_code
_entity_poly.pdbx_strand_id
1 'polypeptide(L)'
;MKEECLICSAPLKYLEKEILMECAICHKKEDSKTCCEQGHYVCNECHTKGIDAIYKLCLDETSKNPIEIMEKMMAMPFCHMHGPEHHVMVGAALLTAYHNAGGDIVLPDALVELMKRGKQVPGGACGFWGACGAGLSSGMFVSIISHSTPLTIEPFALSHKMSATSLNKIAEVGGPRCCKRD
;
A
#
# COMPACT_ATOMS: atom_id res chain seq x y z
N MET A 1 -12.60 8.66 -12.13
CA MET A 1 -12.08 9.57 -11.09
C MET A 1 -10.78 10.13 -11.61
N LYS A 2 -10.56 11.43 -11.50
CA LYS A 2 -9.29 12.04 -11.89
C LYS A 2 -8.28 11.80 -10.76
N GLU A 3 -7.07 11.36 -11.09
CA GLU A 3 -5.97 11.30 -10.12
C GLU A 3 -5.57 12.74 -9.79
N GLU A 4 -5.56 13.07 -8.50
CA GLU A 4 -5.40 14.45 -8.03
C GLU A 4 -4.08 14.65 -7.30
N CYS A 5 -3.53 15.83 -7.47
CA CYS A 5 -2.30 16.26 -6.83
C CYS A 5 -2.48 16.45 -5.32
N LEU A 6 -1.56 15.95 -4.50
CA LEU A 6 -1.57 16.14 -3.05
C LEU A 6 -1.44 17.61 -2.61
N ILE A 7 -0.94 18.48 -3.48
CA ILE A 7 -0.68 19.89 -3.16
C ILE A 7 -1.87 20.79 -3.55
N CYS A 8 -2.45 20.56 -4.74
CA CYS A 8 -3.42 21.49 -5.30
C CYS A 8 -4.67 20.80 -5.89
N SER A 9 -4.84 19.51 -5.70
CA SER A 9 -5.95 18.69 -6.23
C SER A 9 -6.14 18.76 -7.75
N ALA A 10 -5.17 19.32 -8.48
CA ALA A 10 -5.21 19.29 -9.93
C ALA A 10 -4.96 17.87 -10.45
N PRO A 11 -5.50 17.50 -11.64
CA PRO A 11 -5.27 16.20 -12.25
C PRO A 11 -3.80 15.87 -12.42
N LEU A 12 -3.44 14.60 -12.18
CA LEU A 12 -2.10 14.11 -12.48
C LEU A 12 -1.94 13.83 -13.96
N LYS A 13 -0.72 14.00 -14.46
CA LYS A 13 -0.28 13.61 -15.79
C LYS A 13 0.94 12.73 -15.73
N TYR A 14 1.00 11.76 -16.64
CA TYR A 14 2.13 10.88 -16.82
C TYR A 14 2.91 11.29 -18.06
N LEU A 15 4.20 11.50 -17.91
CA LEU A 15 5.11 11.91 -18.99
C LEU A 15 5.65 10.69 -19.72
N GLU A 16 5.97 10.84 -20.99
CA GLU A 16 6.60 9.77 -21.79
C GLU A 16 8.03 9.48 -21.34
N LYS A 17 8.76 10.51 -20.90
CA LYS A 17 10.13 10.43 -20.42
C LYS A 17 10.24 10.94 -18.99
N GLU A 18 11.21 10.40 -18.26
CA GLU A 18 11.58 10.93 -16.96
C GLU A 18 12.23 12.31 -17.13
N ILE A 19 11.84 13.23 -16.26
CA ILE A 19 12.45 14.55 -16.15
C ILE A 19 12.81 14.82 -14.69
N LEU A 20 13.85 15.61 -14.47
CA LEU A 20 14.24 16.04 -13.14
C LEU A 20 13.18 16.94 -12.55
N MET A 21 12.61 16.54 -11.42
CA MET A 21 11.55 17.26 -10.71
C MET A 21 11.95 17.54 -9.27
N GLU A 22 11.46 18.64 -8.73
CA GLU A 22 11.64 19.01 -7.33
C GLU A 22 10.38 18.70 -6.54
N CYS A 23 10.53 17.95 -5.43
CA CYS A 23 9.44 17.63 -4.54
C CYS A 23 8.87 18.88 -3.87
N ALA A 24 7.59 19.15 -4.03
CA ALA A 24 6.91 20.32 -3.46
C ALA A 24 6.87 20.34 -1.91
N ILE A 25 7.24 19.23 -1.24
CA ILE A 25 7.23 19.13 0.22
C ILE A 25 8.62 19.21 0.82
N CYS A 26 9.58 18.40 0.31
CA CYS A 26 10.93 18.31 0.90
C CYS A 26 12.04 18.90 0.02
N HIS A 27 11.71 19.40 -1.16
CA HIS A 27 12.62 20.02 -2.12
C HIS A 27 13.72 19.07 -2.68
N LYS A 28 13.63 17.78 -2.42
CA LYS A 28 14.48 16.77 -3.04
C LYS A 28 14.26 16.76 -4.55
N LYS A 29 15.35 16.68 -5.31
CA LYS A 29 15.31 16.55 -6.78
C LYS A 29 15.57 15.11 -7.17
N GLU A 30 14.70 14.56 -8.00
CA GLU A 30 14.84 13.22 -8.57
C GLU A 30 14.09 13.11 -9.90
N ASP A 31 14.46 12.14 -10.72
CA ASP A 31 13.79 11.88 -11.99
C ASP A 31 12.42 11.23 -11.76
N SER A 32 11.40 11.75 -12.44
CA SER A 32 10.03 11.24 -12.35
C SER A 32 9.29 11.40 -13.67
N LYS A 33 8.28 10.52 -13.86
CA LYS A 33 7.33 10.60 -14.97
C LYS A 33 5.97 11.19 -14.55
N THR A 34 5.80 11.53 -13.27
CA THR A 34 4.48 11.91 -12.75
C THR A 34 4.54 13.27 -12.10
N CYS A 35 3.70 14.19 -12.57
CA CYS A 35 3.42 15.46 -11.91
C CYS A 35 1.96 15.85 -12.16
N CYS A 36 1.47 16.90 -11.52
CA CYS A 36 0.15 17.44 -11.86
C CYS A 36 0.22 18.43 -13.04
N GLU A 37 -0.93 18.85 -13.53
CA GLU A 37 -1.04 19.87 -14.58
C GLU A 37 -0.39 21.20 -14.19
N GLN A 38 -0.33 21.51 -12.87
CA GLN A 38 0.32 22.70 -12.31
C GLN A 38 1.83 22.51 -12.12
N GLY A 39 2.37 21.32 -12.43
CA GLY A 39 3.81 21.02 -12.30
C GLY A 39 4.26 20.54 -10.91
N HIS A 40 3.36 20.37 -9.94
CA HIS A 40 3.75 19.83 -8.64
C HIS A 40 4.12 18.34 -8.75
N TYR A 41 5.23 18.01 -8.11
CA TYR A 41 5.72 16.66 -7.89
C TYR A 41 5.86 16.41 -6.39
N VAL A 42 5.58 15.20 -5.92
CA VAL A 42 5.79 14.76 -4.54
C VAL A 42 6.56 13.45 -4.56
N CYS A 43 7.74 13.43 -3.93
CA CYS A 43 8.62 12.26 -3.91
C CYS A 43 8.02 11.11 -3.08
N ASN A 44 8.49 9.88 -3.33
CA ASN A 44 8.01 8.69 -2.62
C ASN A 44 8.19 8.80 -1.09
N GLU A 45 9.27 9.42 -0.61
CA GLU A 45 9.50 9.61 0.84
C GLU A 45 8.42 10.48 1.48
N CYS A 46 7.99 11.55 0.80
CA CYS A 46 6.89 12.40 1.29
C CYS A 46 5.53 11.71 1.18
N HIS A 47 5.31 10.89 0.16
CA HIS A 47 4.14 10.01 0.08
C HIS A 47 4.11 8.96 1.19
N THR A 48 5.28 8.46 1.63
CA THR A 48 5.37 7.37 2.61
C THR A 48 5.29 7.82 4.06
N LYS A 49 5.24 9.13 4.38
CA LYS A 49 5.02 9.62 5.76
C LYS A 49 3.75 9.03 6.40
N GLY A 50 2.77 8.66 5.61
CA GLY A 50 1.59 7.92 6.07
C GLY A 50 1.90 6.52 6.60
N ILE A 51 2.96 5.87 6.12
CA ILE A 51 3.34 4.51 6.54
C ILE A 51 3.75 4.47 8.02
N ASP A 52 4.46 5.50 8.50
CA ASP A 52 4.84 5.60 9.92
C ASP A 52 3.62 5.81 10.82
N ALA A 53 2.61 6.52 10.33
CA ALA A 53 1.36 6.70 11.07
C ALA A 53 0.53 5.40 11.09
N ILE A 54 0.52 4.61 10.01
CA ILE A 54 -0.07 3.26 9.99
C ILE A 54 0.60 2.38 11.03
N TYR A 55 1.94 2.36 11.06
CA TYR A 55 2.70 1.55 12.02
C TYR A 55 2.30 1.87 13.47
N LYS A 56 2.28 3.16 13.83
CA LYS A 56 1.89 3.60 15.19
C LYS A 56 0.46 3.20 15.52
N LEU A 57 -0.49 3.44 14.60
CA LEU A 57 -1.88 3.04 14.79
C LEU A 57 -1.99 1.54 15.08
N CYS A 58 -1.28 0.70 14.32
CA CYS A 58 -1.32 -0.75 14.48
C CYS A 58 -0.78 -1.22 15.84
N LEU A 59 0.23 -0.55 16.39
CA LEU A 59 0.80 -0.90 17.70
C LEU A 59 -0.14 -0.57 18.86
N ASP A 60 -0.95 0.48 18.71
CA ASP A 60 -1.89 0.93 19.75
C ASP A 60 -3.28 0.28 19.60
N GLU A 61 -3.52 -0.44 18.51
CA GLU A 61 -4.82 -1.00 18.16
C GLU A 61 -5.10 -2.32 18.88
N THR A 62 -6.32 -2.48 19.38
CA THR A 62 -6.76 -3.69 20.11
C THR A 62 -7.88 -4.47 19.42
N SER A 63 -8.47 -3.91 18.35
CA SER A 63 -9.52 -4.59 17.60
C SER A 63 -9.00 -5.88 16.96
N LYS A 64 -9.84 -6.92 16.96
CA LYS A 64 -9.62 -8.18 16.25
C LYS A 64 -10.27 -8.19 14.86
N ASN A 65 -10.97 -7.11 14.50
CA ASN A 65 -11.65 -6.97 13.23
C ASN A 65 -10.77 -6.16 12.26
N PRO A 66 -10.21 -6.77 11.22
CA PRO A 66 -9.34 -6.06 10.28
C PRO A 66 -10.08 -4.95 9.50
N ILE A 67 -11.41 -5.05 9.34
CA ILE A 67 -12.20 -4.03 8.65
C ILE A 67 -12.26 -2.75 9.50
N GLU A 68 -12.51 -2.87 10.81
CA GLU A 68 -12.50 -1.71 11.73
C GLU A 68 -11.13 -1.02 11.74
N ILE A 69 -10.04 -1.81 11.72
CA ILE A 69 -8.68 -1.29 11.66
C ILE A 69 -8.46 -0.54 10.33
N MET A 70 -8.90 -1.12 9.21
CA MET A 70 -8.83 -0.48 7.89
C MET A 70 -9.61 0.83 7.85
N GLU A 71 -10.82 0.88 8.40
CA GLU A 71 -11.66 2.09 8.44
C GLU A 71 -10.97 3.22 9.21
N LYS A 72 -10.33 2.89 10.35
CA LYS A 72 -9.53 3.86 11.12
C LYS A 72 -8.35 4.41 10.29
N MET A 73 -7.63 3.54 9.58
CA MET A 73 -6.54 3.97 8.70
C MET A 73 -7.05 4.84 7.55
N MET A 74 -8.17 4.45 6.92
CA MET A 74 -8.76 5.20 5.81
C MET A 74 -9.31 6.58 6.23
N ALA A 75 -9.67 6.75 7.50
CA ALA A 75 -10.11 8.03 8.05
C ALA A 75 -8.94 8.98 8.36
N MET A 76 -7.68 8.51 8.37
CA MET A 76 -6.53 9.36 8.69
C MET A 76 -6.21 10.34 7.56
N PRO A 77 -5.74 11.56 7.88
CA PRO A 77 -5.49 12.62 6.89
C PRO A 77 -4.49 12.25 5.78
N PHE A 78 -3.57 11.34 6.06
CA PHE A 78 -2.57 10.89 5.10
C PHE A 78 -3.09 9.84 4.12
N CYS A 79 -4.24 9.23 4.39
CA CYS A 79 -4.82 8.22 3.49
C CYS A 79 -5.53 8.91 2.33
N HIS A 80 -4.80 9.14 1.27
CA HIS A 80 -5.32 9.73 0.04
C HIS A 80 -6.15 8.71 -0.76
N MET A 81 -6.84 9.18 -1.80
CA MET A 81 -7.59 8.30 -2.71
C MET A 81 -6.66 7.30 -3.39
N HIS A 82 -5.45 7.72 -3.71
CA HIS A 82 -4.41 6.93 -4.35
C HIS A 82 -3.07 7.20 -3.67
N GLY A 83 -2.34 6.15 -3.31
CA GLY A 83 -1.03 6.32 -2.70
C GLY A 83 -0.35 5.00 -2.34
N PRO A 84 0.96 5.02 -2.11
CA PRO A 84 1.73 3.83 -1.75
C PRO A 84 1.38 3.27 -0.36
N GLU A 85 0.72 4.05 0.50
CA GLU A 85 0.20 3.60 1.78
C GLU A 85 -0.76 2.40 1.63
N HIS A 86 -1.54 2.38 0.55
CA HIS A 86 -2.45 1.27 0.25
C HIS A 86 -1.73 -0.06 -0.04
N HIS A 87 -0.43 -0.02 -0.37
CA HIS A 87 0.37 -1.23 -0.57
C HIS A 87 0.70 -1.96 0.75
N VAL A 88 0.45 -1.33 1.90
CA VAL A 88 0.72 -1.90 3.23
C VAL A 88 -0.52 -1.96 4.12
N MET A 89 -1.52 -1.11 3.92
CA MET A 89 -2.66 -0.97 4.83
C MET A 89 -3.41 -2.28 5.05
N VAL A 90 -3.72 -3.02 3.99
CA VAL A 90 -4.45 -4.29 4.07
C VAL A 90 -3.68 -5.32 4.90
N GLY A 91 -2.41 -5.54 4.59
CA GLY A 91 -1.56 -6.45 5.34
C GLY A 91 -1.35 -6.02 6.78
N ALA A 92 -1.23 -4.71 7.04
CA ALA A 92 -1.07 -4.17 8.39
C ALA A 92 -2.33 -4.41 9.25
N ALA A 93 -3.52 -4.16 8.70
CA ALA A 93 -4.77 -4.45 9.37
C ALA A 93 -4.94 -5.94 9.70
N LEU A 94 -4.57 -6.81 8.74
CA LEU A 94 -4.62 -8.27 8.91
C LEU A 94 -3.61 -8.76 9.96
N LEU A 95 -2.36 -8.28 9.95
CA LEU A 95 -1.34 -8.63 10.94
C LEU A 95 -1.76 -8.21 12.35
N THR A 96 -2.28 -6.98 12.48
CA THR A 96 -2.74 -6.43 13.76
C THR A 96 -3.93 -7.23 14.29
N ALA A 97 -4.94 -7.48 13.47
CA ALA A 97 -6.11 -8.29 13.87
C ALA A 97 -5.71 -9.73 14.25
N TYR A 98 -4.79 -10.33 13.47
CA TYR A 98 -4.27 -11.67 13.75
C TYR A 98 -3.54 -11.73 15.09
N HIS A 99 -2.63 -10.79 15.37
CA HIS A 99 -1.95 -10.67 16.65
C HIS A 99 -2.94 -10.51 17.82
N ASN A 100 -3.88 -9.56 17.69
CA ASN A 100 -4.89 -9.29 18.73
C ASN A 100 -5.84 -10.48 18.97
N ALA A 101 -6.01 -11.36 17.98
CA ALA A 101 -6.75 -12.60 18.12
C ALA A 101 -5.96 -13.73 18.77
N GLY A 102 -4.69 -13.50 19.11
CA GLY A 102 -3.79 -14.50 19.72
C GLY A 102 -2.91 -15.24 18.70
N GLY A 103 -2.77 -14.70 17.49
CA GLY A 103 -1.86 -15.25 16.49
C GLY A 103 -0.39 -15.15 16.92
N ASP A 104 0.38 -16.18 16.60
CA ASP A 104 1.79 -16.31 17.00
C ASP A 104 2.69 -15.48 16.08
N ILE A 105 2.77 -14.18 16.35
CA ILE A 105 3.70 -13.24 15.71
C ILE A 105 4.19 -12.17 16.68
N VAL A 106 5.38 -11.65 16.45
CA VAL A 106 5.88 -10.41 17.07
C VAL A 106 5.40 -9.24 16.17
N LEU A 107 4.30 -8.61 16.56
CA LEU A 107 3.63 -7.60 15.73
C LEU A 107 4.56 -6.48 15.22
N PRO A 108 5.42 -5.84 16.04
CA PRO A 108 6.34 -4.81 15.57
C PRO A 108 7.24 -5.30 14.41
N ASP A 109 7.80 -6.48 14.53
CA ASP A 109 8.71 -7.06 13.53
C ASP A 109 7.96 -7.42 12.24
N ALA A 110 6.77 -8.01 12.38
CA ALA A 110 5.91 -8.35 11.25
C ALA A 110 5.47 -7.11 10.46
N LEU A 111 5.14 -6.01 11.15
CA LEU A 111 4.80 -4.73 10.52
C LEU A 111 6.00 -4.11 9.79
N VAL A 112 7.19 -4.11 10.40
CA VAL A 112 8.43 -3.62 9.76
C VAL A 112 8.71 -4.41 8.47
N GLU A 113 8.61 -5.74 8.52
CA GLU A 113 8.83 -6.59 7.34
C GLU A 113 7.76 -6.32 6.26
N LEU A 114 6.49 -6.18 6.64
CA LEU A 114 5.42 -5.83 5.71
C LEU A 114 5.69 -4.49 5.00
N MET A 115 6.09 -3.48 5.75
CA MET A 115 6.38 -2.15 5.21
C MET A 115 7.58 -2.15 4.27
N LYS A 116 8.60 -2.94 4.60
CA LYS A 116 9.76 -3.15 3.72
C LYS A 116 9.34 -3.79 2.39
N ARG A 117 8.47 -4.80 2.41
CA ARG A 117 7.95 -5.45 1.20
C ARG A 117 7.04 -4.52 0.40
N GLY A 118 6.11 -3.85 1.05
CA GLY A 118 5.16 -2.95 0.39
C GLY A 118 5.84 -1.77 -0.32
N LYS A 119 6.96 -1.26 0.23
CA LYS A 119 7.78 -0.23 -0.43
C LYS A 119 8.42 -0.68 -1.75
N GLN A 120 8.53 -1.98 -1.99
CA GLN A 120 9.07 -2.53 -3.24
C GLN A 120 8.02 -2.62 -4.35
N VAL A 121 6.74 -2.47 -4.04
CA VAL A 121 5.67 -2.44 -5.04
C VAL A 121 5.68 -1.08 -5.74
N PRO A 122 6.03 -1.03 -7.03
CA PRO A 122 6.14 0.25 -7.72
C PRO A 122 4.78 0.90 -7.94
N GLY A 123 4.78 2.22 -8.01
CA GLY A 123 3.61 2.98 -8.42
C GLY A 123 3.15 2.55 -9.82
N GLY A 124 1.84 2.36 -10.01
CA GLY A 124 1.27 1.92 -11.29
C GLY A 124 1.29 0.41 -11.53
N ALA A 125 1.84 -0.42 -10.62
CA ALA A 125 1.83 -1.88 -10.76
C ALA A 125 0.41 -2.43 -11.00
N CYS A 126 -0.61 -1.82 -10.42
CA CYS A 126 -2.01 -2.21 -10.63
C CYS A 126 -2.42 -2.18 -12.11
N GLY A 127 -2.03 -1.14 -12.86
CA GLY A 127 -2.36 -1.02 -14.28
C GLY A 127 -1.35 -1.65 -15.21
N PHE A 128 -0.04 -1.50 -14.92
CA PHE A 128 1.01 -1.97 -15.83
C PHE A 128 1.36 -3.45 -15.65
N TRP A 129 1.17 -4.01 -14.44
CA TRP A 129 1.50 -5.41 -14.13
C TRP A 129 0.25 -6.24 -13.80
N GLY A 130 -0.94 -5.62 -13.75
CA GLY A 130 -2.16 -6.30 -13.33
C GLY A 130 -2.14 -6.74 -11.87
N ALA A 131 -1.31 -6.09 -11.04
CA ALA A 131 -1.10 -6.48 -9.65
C ALA A 131 -1.34 -5.29 -8.71
N CYS A 132 -2.57 -5.18 -8.19
CA CYS A 132 -2.91 -4.16 -7.20
C CYS A 132 -2.11 -4.37 -5.91
N GLY A 133 -1.49 -3.29 -5.40
CA GLY A 133 -0.70 -3.34 -4.17
C GLY A 133 -1.51 -3.77 -2.94
N ALA A 134 -2.79 -3.44 -2.86
CA ALA A 134 -3.68 -3.91 -1.79
C ALA A 134 -3.85 -5.45 -1.86
N GLY A 135 -4.08 -6.00 -3.06
CA GLY A 135 -4.16 -7.44 -3.26
C GLY A 135 -2.84 -8.16 -2.95
N LEU A 136 -1.70 -7.58 -3.34
CA LEU A 136 -0.37 -8.11 -2.97
C LEU A 136 -0.13 -8.05 -1.46
N SER A 137 -0.61 -7.00 -0.79
CA SER A 137 -0.47 -6.81 0.65
C SER A 137 -1.13 -7.94 1.46
N SER A 138 -2.27 -8.46 0.99
CA SER A 138 -2.92 -9.62 1.61
C SER A 138 -2.08 -10.90 1.49
N GLY A 139 -1.41 -11.10 0.36
CA GLY A 139 -0.47 -12.21 0.17
C GLY A 139 0.80 -12.05 1.03
N MET A 140 1.29 -10.81 1.18
CA MET A 140 2.40 -10.50 2.08
C MET A 140 2.07 -10.86 3.53
N PHE A 141 0.84 -10.58 3.99
CA PHE A 141 0.35 -11.00 5.30
C PHE A 141 0.50 -12.51 5.49
N VAL A 142 -0.09 -13.31 4.57
CA VAL A 142 0.01 -14.78 4.66
C VAL A 142 1.47 -15.23 4.60
N SER A 143 2.27 -14.65 3.72
CA SER A 143 3.69 -14.96 3.60
C SER A 143 4.47 -14.72 4.91
N ILE A 144 4.16 -13.65 5.63
CA ILE A 144 4.81 -13.31 6.91
C ILE A 144 4.41 -14.30 7.99
N ILE A 145 3.12 -14.53 8.21
CA ILE A 145 2.64 -15.40 9.30
C ILE A 145 2.99 -16.89 9.09
N SER A 146 3.19 -17.32 7.84
CA SER A 146 3.55 -18.69 7.49
C SER A 146 5.03 -18.88 7.20
N HIS A 147 5.87 -17.84 7.39
CA HIS A 147 7.30 -17.84 7.07
C HIS A 147 7.62 -18.32 5.65
N SER A 148 6.79 -17.89 4.68
CA SER A 148 6.95 -18.27 3.28
C SER A 148 8.25 -17.74 2.67
N THR A 149 8.93 -18.61 1.92
CA THR A 149 10.11 -18.29 1.10
C THR A 149 9.92 -18.89 -0.28
N PRO A 150 10.74 -18.51 -1.28
CA PRO A 150 10.71 -19.16 -2.61
C PRO A 150 10.95 -20.68 -2.58
N LEU A 151 11.47 -21.22 -1.47
CA LEU A 151 11.80 -22.64 -1.33
C LEU A 151 10.78 -23.42 -0.47
N THR A 152 9.83 -22.74 0.17
CA THR A 152 8.77 -23.39 0.94
C THR A 152 7.65 -23.90 0.02
N ILE A 153 7.04 -25.04 0.32
CA ILE A 153 6.02 -25.65 -0.54
C ILE A 153 4.64 -25.09 -0.21
N GLU A 154 4.10 -25.43 0.96
CA GLU A 154 2.75 -25.05 1.37
C GLU A 154 2.62 -23.54 1.67
N PRO A 155 3.49 -22.89 2.45
CA PRO A 155 3.44 -21.45 2.67
C PRO A 155 3.52 -20.62 1.39
N PHE A 156 4.35 -21.05 0.42
CA PHE A 156 4.42 -20.44 -0.91
C PHE A 156 3.07 -20.50 -1.62
N ALA A 157 2.44 -21.66 -1.68
CA ALA A 157 1.15 -21.85 -2.33
C ALA A 157 0.04 -21.02 -1.66
N LEU A 158 0.01 -20.96 -0.31
CA LEU A 158 -0.98 -20.20 0.45
C LEU A 158 -0.88 -18.69 0.20
N SER A 159 0.34 -18.13 0.21
CA SER A 159 0.54 -16.71 -0.05
C SER A 159 0.12 -16.30 -1.46
N HIS A 160 0.41 -17.13 -2.46
CA HIS A 160 -0.04 -16.91 -3.84
C HIS A 160 -1.55 -17.00 -3.97
N LYS A 161 -2.16 -18.01 -3.33
CA LYS A 161 -3.62 -18.19 -3.32
C LYS A 161 -4.33 -16.97 -2.71
N MET A 162 -3.80 -16.40 -1.62
CA MET A 162 -4.36 -15.20 -1.01
C MET A 162 -4.28 -14.00 -1.97
N SER A 163 -3.11 -13.73 -2.55
CA SER A 163 -2.96 -12.67 -3.55
C SER A 163 -3.92 -12.85 -4.72
N ALA A 164 -3.98 -14.05 -5.30
CA ALA A 164 -4.85 -14.36 -6.44
C ALA A 164 -6.32 -14.14 -6.11
N THR A 165 -6.78 -14.59 -4.92
CA THR A 165 -8.15 -14.38 -4.47
C THR A 165 -8.48 -12.89 -4.34
N SER A 166 -7.60 -12.12 -3.73
CA SER A 166 -7.79 -10.67 -3.57
C SER A 166 -7.77 -9.95 -4.92
N LEU A 167 -6.85 -10.30 -5.82
CA LEU A 167 -6.78 -9.71 -7.15
C LEU A 167 -8.01 -10.05 -8.00
N ASN A 168 -8.58 -11.25 -7.88
CA ASN A 168 -9.83 -11.62 -8.53
C ASN A 168 -10.99 -10.74 -8.04
N LYS A 169 -11.10 -10.49 -6.72
CA LYS A 169 -12.13 -9.60 -6.17
C LYS A 169 -11.98 -8.16 -6.65
N ILE A 170 -10.75 -7.65 -6.72
CA ILE A 170 -10.47 -6.33 -7.28
C ILE A 170 -10.84 -6.27 -8.76
N ALA A 171 -10.58 -7.32 -9.54
CA ALA A 171 -10.96 -7.39 -10.94
C ALA A 171 -12.50 -7.39 -11.15
N GLU A 172 -13.26 -8.05 -10.27
CA GLU A 172 -14.72 -8.02 -10.27
C GLU A 172 -15.29 -6.60 -10.05
N VAL A 173 -14.62 -5.79 -9.20
CA VAL A 173 -14.98 -4.39 -8.97
C VAL A 173 -14.69 -3.52 -10.20
N GLY A 174 -13.65 -3.86 -10.97
CA GLY A 174 -13.29 -3.21 -12.23
C GLY A 174 -12.53 -1.90 -12.08
N GLY A 175 -12.13 -1.34 -13.23
CA GLY A 175 -11.40 -0.08 -13.32
C GLY A 175 -12.30 1.17 -13.37
N PRO A 176 -11.69 2.37 -13.45
CA PRO A 176 -10.27 2.62 -13.31
C PRO A 176 -9.75 2.42 -11.88
N ARG A 177 -8.41 2.47 -11.69
CA ARG A 177 -7.76 2.35 -10.37
C ARG A 177 -8.42 3.23 -9.32
N CYS A 178 -8.69 2.66 -8.16
CA CYS A 178 -9.07 3.41 -6.96
C CYS A 178 -8.55 2.69 -5.72
N CYS A 179 -7.36 3.05 -5.24
CA CYS A 179 -6.70 2.36 -4.13
C CYS A 179 -7.52 2.33 -2.84
N LYS A 180 -8.36 3.37 -2.61
CA LYS A 180 -9.21 3.46 -1.42
C LYS A 180 -10.48 2.61 -1.52
N ARG A 181 -10.91 2.25 -2.75
CA ARG A 181 -12.05 1.36 -3.00
C ARG A 181 -11.62 -0.11 -3.00
N ASP A 182 -10.45 -0.40 -3.61
CA ASP A 182 -9.91 -1.73 -3.84
C ASP A 182 -9.35 -2.33 -2.54
#